data_c5d80d9ec8ad721a1952bda9b3a694b6
#
_entry.id   c5d80d9ec8ad721a1952bda9b3a694b6
#
_cell.length_a   1.000
_cell.length_b   1.000
_cell.length_c   1.000
_cell.angle_alpha   90.00
_cell.angle_beta   90.00
_cell.angle_gamma   90.00
#
_symmetry.space_group_name_H-M   'P 1'
#
loop_
_entity.id
_entity.type
_entity.pdbx_description
1 polymer ?
#
loop_
_entity_poly.entity_id
_entity_poly.type
_entity_poly.pdbx_seq_one_letter_code
_entity_poly.pdbx_strand_id
1 'polypeptide(L)'
;VKRMNRVVITGYGVTSPIGNEPETFLESLKTGKNGIGPISKFDVSETGVTLAAEVKDFPMEKYFVKKDGKRMDKFSLFGIYAALEAMAMSGLDTSQLDVDRFGVMVGSGIGGLETIQNQVIRMHDKGPERVAPLFIPMAIGNMVAGNIALRVGAKGICTSTVTACASAT
;
A
#
# COMPACT_ATOMS: atom_id res chain seq x y z
N VAL A 1 -21.74 -26.70 -22.56
CA VAL A 1 -21.06 -26.28 -21.31
C VAL A 1 -20.14 -25.13 -21.67
N LYS A 2 -20.41 -23.91 -21.14
CA LYS A 2 -19.56 -22.73 -21.38
C LYS A 2 -18.20 -23.00 -20.73
N ARG A 3 -17.13 -23.06 -21.52
CA ARG A 3 -15.76 -23.32 -21.01
C ARG A 3 -15.38 -22.15 -20.15
N MET A 4 -15.22 -22.34 -18.84
CA MET A 4 -14.73 -21.29 -17.94
C MET A 4 -13.25 -21.00 -18.23
N ASN A 5 -12.88 -19.73 -18.30
CA ASN A 5 -11.47 -19.37 -18.43
C ASN A 5 -10.73 -19.74 -17.14
N ARG A 6 -9.56 -20.32 -17.29
CA ARG A 6 -8.67 -20.61 -16.18
C ARG A 6 -7.99 -19.31 -15.73
N VAL A 7 -8.15 -18.96 -14.46
CA VAL A 7 -7.48 -17.82 -13.83
C VAL A 7 -6.34 -18.35 -12.97
N VAL A 8 -5.19 -17.70 -13.01
CA VAL A 8 -3.99 -18.11 -12.27
C VAL A 8 -3.36 -16.89 -11.59
N ILE A 9 -2.68 -17.11 -10.45
CA ILE A 9 -1.83 -16.14 -9.80
C ILE A 9 -0.43 -16.30 -10.40
N THR A 10 0.13 -15.22 -10.94
CA THR A 10 1.45 -15.22 -11.61
C THR A 10 2.55 -14.60 -10.76
N GLY A 11 2.19 -13.81 -9.75
CA GLY A 11 3.13 -13.20 -8.84
C GLY A 11 2.44 -12.59 -7.63
N TYR A 12 3.18 -12.38 -6.58
CA TYR A 12 2.71 -11.71 -5.36
C TYR A 12 3.84 -10.88 -4.75
N GLY A 13 3.46 -9.83 -4.03
CA GLY A 13 4.36 -9.01 -3.24
C GLY A 13 3.79 -8.82 -1.84
N VAL A 14 4.64 -8.53 -0.89
CA VAL A 14 4.26 -8.39 0.51
C VAL A 14 4.96 -7.21 1.16
N THR A 15 4.25 -6.54 2.05
CA THR A 15 4.81 -5.57 3.01
C THR A 15 4.19 -5.86 4.36
N SER A 16 5.00 -6.27 5.31
CA SER A 16 4.51 -6.73 6.60
C SER A 16 5.51 -6.49 7.73
N PRO A 17 5.08 -6.53 9.01
CA PRO A 17 5.99 -6.44 10.16
C PRO A 17 7.02 -7.56 10.28
N ILE A 18 6.84 -8.67 9.56
CA ILE A 18 7.74 -9.84 9.60
C ILE A 18 8.56 -10.02 8.33
N GLY A 19 8.36 -9.19 7.32
CA GLY A 19 9.14 -9.19 6.08
C GLY A 19 8.50 -8.35 4.99
N ASN A 20 9.33 -7.71 4.17
CA ASN A 20 8.93 -6.85 3.06
C ASN A 20 9.23 -7.47 1.70
N GLU A 21 9.64 -8.74 1.68
CA GLU A 21 9.90 -9.53 0.49
C GLU A 21 9.32 -10.94 0.68
N PRO A 22 8.84 -11.60 -0.39
CA PRO A 22 8.19 -12.91 -0.30
C PRO A 22 9.01 -13.98 0.44
N GLU A 23 10.32 -14.06 0.18
CA GLU A 23 11.22 -15.03 0.79
C GLU A 23 11.38 -14.79 2.29
N THR A 24 11.64 -13.54 2.69
CA THR A 24 11.77 -13.15 4.10
C THR A 24 10.47 -13.36 4.86
N PHE A 25 9.35 -13.03 4.24
CA PHE A 25 8.02 -13.24 4.82
C PHE A 25 7.75 -14.74 5.05
N LEU A 26 8.00 -15.58 4.04
CA LEU A 26 7.81 -17.03 4.13
C LEU A 26 8.70 -17.66 5.20
N GLU A 27 9.98 -17.26 5.28
CA GLU A 27 10.88 -17.76 6.29
C GLU A 27 10.46 -17.34 7.70
N SER A 28 10.00 -16.09 7.84
CA SER A 28 9.46 -15.60 9.11
C SER A 28 8.21 -16.39 9.55
N LEU A 29 7.34 -16.78 8.62
CA LEU A 29 6.20 -17.65 8.92
C LEU A 29 6.65 -19.04 9.38
N LYS A 30 7.62 -19.67 8.68
CA LYS A 30 8.14 -21.00 9.03
C LYS A 30 8.79 -21.01 10.41
N THR A 31 9.51 -19.96 10.77
CA THR A 31 10.21 -19.84 12.05
C THR A 31 9.33 -19.31 13.18
N GLY A 32 8.08 -18.95 12.91
CA GLY A 32 7.16 -18.39 13.91
C GLY A 32 7.58 -17.00 14.38
N LYS A 33 8.23 -16.20 13.54
CA LYS A 33 8.68 -14.83 13.88
C LYS A 33 7.51 -13.96 14.32
N ASN A 34 7.62 -13.35 15.49
CA ASN A 34 6.63 -12.40 15.99
C ASN A 34 6.95 -10.99 15.49
N GLY A 35 6.01 -10.36 14.81
CA GLY A 35 6.12 -8.96 14.34
C GLY A 35 5.56 -7.92 15.31
N ILE A 36 4.94 -8.35 16.43
CA ILE A 36 4.38 -7.44 17.43
C ILE A 36 5.49 -6.98 18.36
N GLY A 37 5.51 -5.70 18.66
CA GLY A 37 6.48 -5.08 19.57
C GLY A 37 5.96 -3.75 20.14
N PRO A 38 6.74 -3.07 20.97
CA PRO A 38 6.38 -1.74 21.46
C PRO A 38 6.12 -0.76 20.31
N ILE A 39 5.07 0.05 20.44
CA ILE A 39 4.78 1.12 19.51
C ILE A 39 5.91 2.13 19.53
N SER A 40 6.43 2.49 18.34
CA SER A 40 7.53 3.42 18.19
C SER A 40 7.16 4.75 17.49
N LYS A 41 5.96 4.83 16.93
CA LYS A 41 5.56 5.98 16.08
C LYS A 41 5.01 7.16 16.85
N PHE A 42 4.55 6.96 18.06
CA PHE A 42 4.00 8.02 18.93
C PHE A 42 4.11 7.64 20.40
N ASP A 43 3.94 8.60 21.28
CA ASP A 43 3.90 8.38 22.72
C ASP A 43 2.62 7.64 23.13
N VAL A 44 2.77 6.49 23.78
CA VAL A 44 1.68 5.61 24.22
C VAL A 44 1.39 5.68 25.71
N SER A 45 2.05 6.59 26.45
CA SER A 45 1.96 6.67 27.93
C SER A 45 0.53 6.86 28.44
N GLU A 46 -0.34 7.52 27.66
CA GLU A 46 -1.74 7.75 28.01
C GLU A 46 -2.75 6.82 27.28
N THR A 47 -2.24 5.85 26.52
CA THR A 47 -3.10 5.06 25.64
C THR A 47 -3.36 3.70 26.26
N GLY A 48 -3.75 3.08 26.91
CA GLY A 48 -3.93 1.69 27.35
C GLY A 48 -3.40 0.59 26.41
N VAL A 49 -2.90 0.95 25.21
CA VAL A 49 -2.35 0.06 24.19
C VAL A 49 -0.90 0.43 23.91
N THR A 50 0.02 -0.47 24.17
CA THR A 50 1.46 -0.22 24.07
C THR A 50 2.16 -1.05 22.99
N LEU A 51 1.46 -1.99 22.37
CA LEU A 51 2.01 -2.93 21.39
C LEU A 51 1.30 -2.79 20.05
N ALA A 52 2.08 -2.87 18.97
CA ALA A 52 1.58 -2.96 17.60
C ALA A 52 2.53 -3.76 16.72
N ALA A 53 2.04 -4.18 15.56
CA ALA A 53 2.84 -4.78 14.50
C ALA A 53 3.17 -3.70 13.46
N GLU A 54 4.36 -3.11 13.56
CA GLU A 54 4.81 -2.04 12.68
C GLU A 54 5.68 -2.59 11.56
N VAL A 55 5.48 -2.12 10.32
CA VAL A 55 6.41 -2.39 9.22
C VAL A 55 7.73 -1.70 9.51
N LYS A 56 8.81 -2.49 9.53
CA LYS A 56 10.19 -2.04 9.76
C LYS A 56 11.01 -2.22 8.48
N ASP A 57 12.09 -1.45 8.37
CA ASP A 57 13.08 -1.58 7.30
C ASP A 57 12.45 -1.62 5.90
N PHE A 58 11.42 -0.77 5.69
CA PHE A 58 10.75 -0.67 4.41
C PHE A 58 11.73 -0.20 3.33
N PRO A 59 11.98 -1.00 2.27
CA PRO A 59 13.02 -0.72 1.28
C PRO A 59 12.57 0.35 0.27
N MET A 60 12.43 1.58 0.75
CA MET A 60 11.92 2.73 0.01
C MET A 60 12.69 2.96 -1.30
N GLU A 61 14.02 2.82 -1.27
CA GLU A 61 14.90 3.14 -2.38
C GLU A 61 14.77 2.20 -3.58
N LYS A 62 14.16 1.02 -3.38
CA LYS A 62 14.01 0.02 -4.46
C LYS A 62 13.12 0.53 -5.59
N TYR A 63 12.05 1.26 -5.26
CA TYR A 63 11.04 1.70 -6.24
C TYR A 63 10.67 3.17 -6.16
N PHE A 64 11.16 3.89 -5.16
CA PHE A 64 10.75 5.26 -4.90
C PHE A 64 11.93 6.21 -4.80
N VAL A 65 11.71 7.44 -5.21
CA VAL A 65 12.64 8.53 -4.95
C VAL A 65 12.20 9.29 -3.68
N LYS A 66 13.12 10.00 -3.04
CA LYS A 66 12.88 10.72 -1.78
C LYS A 66 11.65 11.63 -1.79
N LYS A 67 11.29 12.21 -2.95
CA LYS A 67 10.10 13.06 -3.09
C LYS A 67 8.78 12.29 -3.00
N ASP A 68 8.76 11.00 -3.31
CA ASP A 68 7.55 10.16 -3.28
C ASP A 68 7.03 10.03 -1.84
N GLY A 69 7.91 9.85 -0.86
CA GLY A 69 7.55 9.83 0.56
C GLY A 69 6.95 11.14 1.09
N LYS A 70 7.09 12.25 0.35
CA LYS A 70 6.46 13.54 0.69
C LYS A 70 5.13 13.78 -0.03
N ARG A 71 4.79 12.94 -1.00
CA ARG A 71 3.62 13.09 -1.87
C ARG A 71 2.62 11.96 -1.77
N MET A 72 2.96 10.90 -1.04
CA MET A 72 2.13 9.72 -0.84
C MET A 72 2.10 9.36 0.65
N ASP A 73 0.93 8.93 1.12
CA ASP A 73 0.82 8.31 2.44
C ASP A 73 1.42 6.90 2.42
N LYS A 74 1.77 6.36 3.58
CA LYS A 74 2.39 5.03 3.73
C LYS A 74 1.55 3.91 3.14
N PHE A 75 0.21 3.96 3.27
CA PHE A 75 -0.64 2.92 2.68
C PHE A 75 -0.46 2.82 1.16
N SER A 76 -0.30 3.98 0.48
CA SER A 76 -0.02 4.01 -0.96
C SER A 76 1.37 3.46 -1.28
N LEU A 77 2.40 3.84 -0.52
CA LEU A 77 3.75 3.32 -0.71
C LEU A 77 3.80 1.80 -0.54
N PHE A 78 3.15 1.26 0.48
CA PHE A 78 3.09 -0.19 0.74
C PHE A 78 2.35 -0.93 -0.38
N GLY A 79 1.19 -0.43 -0.81
CA GLY A 79 0.42 -1.03 -1.90
C GLY A 79 1.15 -1.01 -3.23
N ILE A 80 1.80 0.11 -3.58
CA ILE A 80 2.61 0.24 -4.79
C ILE A 80 3.82 -0.70 -4.73
N TYR A 81 4.53 -0.75 -3.61
CA TYR A 81 5.67 -1.64 -3.44
C TYR A 81 5.27 -3.10 -3.68
N ALA A 82 4.24 -3.58 -2.98
CA ALA A 82 3.76 -4.94 -3.14
C ALA A 82 3.31 -5.25 -4.58
N ALA A 83 2.65 -4.30 -5.26
CA ALA A 83 2.25 -4.47 -6.65
C ALA A 83 3.47 -4.58 -7.59
N LEU A 84 4.51 -3.78 -7.40
CA LEU A 84 5.73 -3.81 -8.22
C LEU A 84 6.53 -5.10 -7.97
N GLU A 85 6.59 -5.61 -6.74
CA GLU A 85 7.16 -6.92 -6.42
C GLU A 85 6.38 -8.05 -7.12
N ALA A 86 5.04 -8.01 -7.08
CA ALA A 86 4.21 -8.97 -7.79
C ALA A 86 4.44 -8.93 -9.30
N MET A 87 4.58 -7.75 -9.89
CA MET A 87 4.90 -7.59 -11.31
C MET A 87 6.29 -8.16 -11.64
N ALA A 88 7.29 -7.87 -10.83
CA ALA A 88 8.64 -8.41 -11.00
C ALA A 88 8.65 -9.94 -10.92
N MET A 89 7.96 -10.52 -9.93
CA MET A 89 7.85 -11.98 -9.77
C MET A 89 7.11 -12.62 -10.94
N SER A 90 6.08 -11.97 -11.47
CA SER A 90 5.27 -12.52 -12.57
C SER A 90 6.04 -12.68 -13.88
N GLY A 91 7.13 -11.93 -14.06
CA GLY A 91 7.89 -11.88 -15.33
C GLY A 91 7.07 -11.33 -16.51
N LEU A 92 5.93 -10.68 -16.26
CA LEU A 92 5.10 -10.11 -17.31
C LEU A 92 5.80 -8.93 -17.98
N ASP A 93 5.95 -9.01 -19.31
CA ASP A 93 6.36 -7.89 -20.12
C ASP A 93 5.15 -7.03 -20.48
N THR A 94 5.05 -5.86 -19.84
CA THR A 94 3.92 -4.94 -20.05
C THR A 94 3.85 -4.41 -21.47
N SER A 95 4.95 -4.46 -22.24
CA SER A 95 4.96 -4.05 -23.66
C SER A 95 4.19 -5.03 -24.56
N GLN A 96 3.99 -6.26 -24.11
CA GLN A 96 3.28 -7.31 -24.82
C GLN A 96 1.82 -7.47 -24.36
N LEU A 97 1.42 -6.73 -23.34
CA LEU A 97 0.05 -6.81 -22.80
C LEU A 97 -0.91 -5.91 -23.58
N ASP A 98 -2.14 -6.36 -23.70
CA ASP A 98 -3.27 -5.47 -24.03
C ASP A 98 -3.54 -4.58 -22.80
N VAL A 99 -2.95 -3.39 -22.80
CA VAL A 99 -3.00 -2.47 -21.67
C VAL A 99 -4.42 -1.98 -21.34
N ASP A 100 -5.33 -1.99 -22.32
CA ASP A 100 -6.74 -1.63 -22.13
C ASP A 100 -7.52 -2.73 -21.37
N ARG A 101 -6.99 -3.96 -21.36
CA ARG A 101 -7.49 -5.09 -20.55
C ARG A 101 -6.69 -5.32 -19.28
N PHE A 102 -5.62 -4.57 -19.06
CA PHE A 102 -4.81 -4.63 -17.86
C PHE A 102 -5.33 -3.62 -16.84
N GLY A 103 -5.96 -4.12 -15.79
CA GLY A 103 -6.59 -3.30 -14.75
C GLY A 103 -5.90 -3.40 -13.40
N VAL A 104 -6.27 -2.48 -12.51
CA VAL A 104 -5.81 -2.43 -11.12
C VAL A 104 -7.02 -2.36 -10.20
N MET A 105 -7.08 -3.29 -9.26
CA MET A 105 -8.09 -3.31 -8.21
C MET A 105 -7.40 -3.36 -6.85
N VAL A 106 -7.76 -2.47 -5.94
CA VAL A 106 -7.19 -2.36 -4.61
C VAL A 106 -8.28 -2.37 -3.55
N GLY A 107 -8.05 -3.08 -2.46
CA GLY A 107 -8.86 -2.99 -1.24
C GLY A 107 -8.22 -2.06 -0.23
N SER A 108 -8.93 -1.01 0.22
CA SER A 108 -8.48 -0.14 1.30
C SER A 108 -9.68 0.35 2.11
N GLY A 109 -9.66 0.11 3.43
CA GLY A 109 -10.77 0.50 4.31
C GLY A 109 -10.87 1.99 4.57
N ILE A 110 -9.74 2.72 4.62
CA ILE A 110 -9.70 4.13 5.06
C ILE A 110 -8.87 5.00 4.12
N GLY A 111 -7.76 4.48 3.59
CA GLY A 111 -6.76 5.27 2.89
C GLY A 111 -5.72 5.87 3.83
N GLY A 112 -5.31 7.12 3.61
CA GLY A 112 -4.22 7.81 4.29
C GLY A 112 -4.57 8.39 5.65
N LEU A 113 -4.85 7.55 6.65
CA LEU A 113 -5.25 7.99 7.99
C LEU A 113 -4.18 8.88 8.66
N GLU A 114 -2.89 8.54 8.51
CA GLU A 114 -1.78 9.34 9.05
C GLU A 114 -1.76 10.74 8.40
N THR A 115 -1.97 10.81 7.09
CA THR A 115 -2.09 12.08 6.37
C THR A 115 -3.26 12.91 6.86
N ILE A 116 -4.45 12.29 7.05
CA ILE A 116 -5.65 12.98 7.55
C ILE A 116 -5.35 13.57 8.94
N GLN A 117 -4.86 12.77 9.87
CA GLN A 117 -4.52 13.21 11.22
C GLN A 117 -3.55 14.40 11.20
N ASN A 118 -2.44 14.27 10.48
CA ASN A 118 -1.40 15.30 10.43
C ASN A 118 -1.90 16.61 9.81
N GLN A 119 -2.77 16.55 8.79
CA GLN A 119 -3.32 17.75 8.18
C GLN A 119 -4.39 18.42 9.04
N VAL A 120 -5.19 17.65 9.79
CA VAL A 120 -6.15 18.20 10.76
C VAL A 120 -5.43 18.90 11.91
N ILE A 121 -4.42 18.27 12.50
CA ILE A 121 -3.59 18.91 13.53
C ILE A 121 -2.93 20.19 13.00
N ARG A 122 -2.36 20.11 11.79
CA ARG A 122 -1.72 21.27 11.17
C ARG A 122 -2.70 22.42 10.90
N MET A 123 -3.90 22.12 10.46
CA MET A 123 -4.97 23.09 10.27
C MET A 123 -5.37 23.76 11.59
N HIS A 124 -5.52 22.95 12.65
CA HIS A 124 -5.85 23.44 13.99
C HIS A 124 -4.78 24.38 14.54
N ASP A 125 -3.51 23.98 14.45
CA ASP A 125 -2.40 24.70 15.10
C ASP A 125 -1.90 25.91 14.30
N LYS A 126 -2.01 25.88 12.96
CA LYS A 126 -1.35 26.83 12.06
C LYS A 126 -2.29 27.54 11.08
N GLY A 127 -3.58 27.21 11.11
CA GLY A 127 -4.59 27.79 10.23
C GLY A 127 -4.85 26.98 8.94
N PRO A 128 -6.04 27.19 8.32
CA PRO A 128 -6.49 26.43 7.17
C PRO A 128 -5.61 26.64 5.92
N GLU A 129 -4.97 27.81 5.79
CA GLU A 129 -4.05 28.09 4.68
C GLU A 129 -2.74 27.26 4.72
N ARG A 130 -2.51 26.54 5.80
CA ARG A 130 -1.34 25.64 5.97
C ARG A 130 -1.63 24.20 5.61
N VAL A 131 -2.86 23.83 5.28
CA VAL A 131 -3.18 22.51 4.78
C VAL A 131 -2.45 22.26 3.45
N ALA A 132 -1.85 21.07 3.31
CA ALA A 132 -1.06 20.76 2.14
C ALA A 132 -1.95 20.67 0.88
N PRO A 133 -1.54 21.26 -0.26
CA PRO A 133 -2.30 21.16 -1.53
C PRO A 133 -2.53 19.71 -1.98
N LEU A 134 -1.63 18.80 -1.63
CA LEU A 134 -1.73 17.36 -1.94
C LEU A 134 -2.48 16.57 -0.87
N PHE A 135 -3.15 17.21 0.10
CA PHE A 135 -3.85 16.52 1.18
C PHE A 135 -4.82 15.46 0.65
N ILE A 136 -5.74 15.83 -0.22
CA ILE A 136 -6.74 14.89 -0.75
C ILE A 136 -6.09 13.78 -1.60
N PRO A 137 -5.21 14.05 -2.57
CA PRO A 137 -4.50 12.99 -3.30
C PRO A 137 -3.69 12.04 -2.41
N MET A 138 -3.20 12.48 -1.26
CA MET A 138 -2.48 11.63 -0.32
C MET A 138 -3.42 10.80 0.55
N ALA A 139 -4.57 11.34 0.92
CA ALA A 139 -5.48 10.74 1.89
C ALA A 139 -6.48 9.75 1.27
N ILE A 140 -6.99 10.04 0.07
CA ILE A 140 -8.09 9.29 -0.53
C ILE A 140 -7.68 7.86 -0.95
N GLY A 141 -8.48 6.86 -0.54
CA GLY A 141 -8.12 5.44 -0.64
C GLY A 141 -7.96 4.90 -2.06
N ASN A 142 -8.63 5.48 -3.07
CA ASN A 142 -8.52 5.04 -4.46
C ASN A 142 -7.24 5.50 -5.17
N MET A 143 -6.50 6.44 -4.59
CA MET A 143 -5.26 6.94 -5.21
C MET A 143 -4.15 5.90 -5.28
N VAL A 144 -4.15 4.90 -4.40
CA VAL A 144 -3.18 3.81 -4.51
C VAL A 144 -3.39 3.01 -5.79
N ALA A 145 -4.64 2.72 -6.19
CA ALA A 145 -4.94 2.05 -7.46
C ALA A 145 -4.48 2.89 -8.66
N GLY A 146 -4.78 4.20 -8.65
CA GLY A 146 -4.32 5.13 -9.69
C GLY A 146 -2.80 5.22 -9.79
N ASN A 147 -2.10 5.30 -8.66
CA ASN A 147 -0.64 5.35 -8.63
C ASN A 147 0.00 4.03 -9.13
N ILE A 148 -0.59 2.87 -8.81
CA ILE A 148 -0.16 1.59 -9.37
C ILE A 148 -0.37 1.57 -10.88
N ALA A 149 -1.58 1.91 -11.35
CA ALA A 149 -1.92 1.93 -12.78
C ALA A 149 -0.95 2.79 -13.60
N LEU A 150 -0.61 3.98 -13.10
CA LEU A 150 0.38 4.87 -13.73
C LEU A 150 1.78 4.23 -13.81
N ARG A 151 2.20 3.50 -12.79
CA ARG A 151 3.54 2.90 -12.73
C ARG A 151 3.67 1.64 -13.60
N VAL A 152 2.60 0.85 -13.72
CA VAL A 152 2.62 -0.38 -14.52
C VAL A 152 2.06 -0.19 -15.93
N GLY A 153 1.58 1.01 -16.27
CA GLY A 153 1.03 1.32 -17.59
C GLY A 153 -0.36 0.72 -17.85
N ALA A 154 -1.10 0.35 -16.79
CA ALA A 154 -2.44 -0.21 -16.91
C ALA A 154 -3.46 0.86 -17.32
N LYS A 155 -4.29 0.57 -18.34
CA LYS A 155 -5.33 1.46 -18.87
C LYS A 155 -6.74 0.87 -18.79
N GLY A 156 -6.86 -0.36 -18.31
CA GLY A 156 -8.15 -1.00 -18.05
C GLY A 156 -8.81 -0.47 -16.77
N ILE A 157 -9.66 -1.28 -16.16
CA ILE A 157 -10.39 -0.89 -14.94
C ILE A 157 -9.41 -0.52 -13.83
N CYS A 158 -9.58 0.68 -13.27
CA CYS A 158 -8.82 1.15 -12.11
C CYS A 158 -9.82 1.51 -11.01
N THR A 159 -9.89 0.70 -9.96
CA THR A 159 -10.91 0.85 -8.91
C THR A 159 -10.39 0.50 -7.52
N SER A 160 -11.11 0.96 -6.52
CA SER A 160 -10.89 0.59 -5.13
C SER A 160 -12.17 0.03 -4.52
N THR A 161 -12.05 -1.12 -3.87
CA THR A 161 -13.14 -1.74 -3.12
C THR A 161 -13.04 -1.30 -1.67
N VAL A 162 -14.16 -0.86 -1.10
CA VAL A 162 -14.23 -0.40 0.29
C VAL A 162 -15.35 -1.16 1.02
N THR A 163 -15.02 -2.33 1.52
CA THR A 163 -15.91 -3.21 2.30
C THR A 163 -15.25 -3.65 3.61
N ALA A 164 -14.54 -2.70 4.26
CA ALA A 164 -13.74 -2.93 5.46
C ALA A 164 -12.77 -4.13 5.28
N CYS A 165 -12.74 -5.09 6.20
CA CYS A 165 -11.85 -6.25 6.16
C CYS A 165 -12.07 -7.15 4.93
N ALA A 166 -13.26 -7.14 4.34
CA ALA A 166 -13.60 -7.91 3.15
C ALA A 166 -13.16 -7.24 1.83
N SER A 167 -12.51 -6.07 1.88
CA SER A 167 -12.09 -5.36 0.65
C SER A 167 -11.06 -6.13 -0.18
N ALA A 168 -10.33 -7.05 0.44
CA ALA A 168 -9.29 -7.85 -0.21
C ALA A 168 -9.72 -9.29 -0.55
N THR A 169 -11.01 -9.61 -0.41
CA THR A 169 -11.53 -10.97 -0.64
C THR A 169 -12.03 -11.17 -2.06
#